data_4b124ea70b050b881767b3cf4157979f
#
_entry.id   4b124ea70b050b881767b3cf4157979f
#
_cell.length_a   1.000
_cell.length_b   1.000
_cell.length_c   1.000
_cell.angle_alpha   90.00
_cell.angle_beta   90.00
_cell.angle_gamma   90.00
#
_symmetry.space_group_name_H-M   'P 1'
#
loop_
_entity.id
_entity.type
_entity.pdbx_description
1 polymer ?
#
loop_
_entity_poly.entity_id
_entity_poly.type
_entity_poly.pdbx_seq_one_letter_code
_entity_poly.pdbx_strand_id
1 'polypeptide(L)'
;QEMSTVDMSRMFVIGQAATLVSATENISKSDHAVYKAAQEKRIATATAVLKSVQSLAPEVGAFLATPTTESGRAFAAAIAGKDLSSAVSGRLPTKYK
;
A
#
# COMPACT_ATOMS: atom_id res chain seq x y z
N GLN A 1 8.27 12.04 19.72
CA GLN A 1 7.20 12.66 18.95
C GLN A 1 6.21 11.64 18.46
N GLU A 2 4.98 11.91 18.69
CA GLU A 2 3.92 11.02 18.26
C GLU A 2 3.36 11.47 16.92
N MET A 3 3.19 10.51 16.06
CA MET A 3 2.58 10.75 14.76
C MET A 3 1.06 10.74 14.91
N SER A 4 0.37 11.65 14.25
CA SER A 4 -1.08 11.67 14.27
C SER A 4 -1.64 10.42 13.57
N THR A 5 -2.89 10.09 13.90
CA THR A 5 -3.55 8.95 13.23
C THR A 5 -3.62 9.17 11.73
N VAL A 6 -3.83 10.41 11.30
CA VAL A 6 -3.87 10.75 9.88
C VAL A 6 -2.53 10.45 9.23
N ASP A 7 -1.43 10.88 9.86
CA ASP A 7 -0.10 10.65 9.31
C ASP A 7 0.25 9.17 9.29
N MET A 8 -0.08 8.44 10.36
CA MET A 8 0.17 6.99 10.40
C MET A 8 -0.61 6.27 9.31
N SER A 9 -1.85 6.69 9.08
CA SER A 9 -2.68 6.08 8.03
C SER A 9 -2.06 6.27 6.65
N ARG A 10 -1.61 7.49 6.36
CA ARG A 10 -0.97 7.75 5.07
C ARG A 10 0.32 6.97 4.92
N MET A 11 1.15 6.93 5.96
CA MET A 11 2.39 6.16 5.91
C MET A 11 2.12 4.68 5.72
N PHE A 12 1.09 4.16 6.41
CA PHE A 12 0.73 2.75 6.26
C PHE A 12 0.31 2.45 4.82
N VAL A 13 -0.53 3.29 4.24
CA VAL A 13 -1.01 3.10 2.87
C VAL A 13 0.14 3.22 1.87
N ILE A 14 1.01 4.22 2.04
CA ILE A 14 2.17 4.40 1.16
C ILE A 14 3.10 3.19 1.28
N GLY A 15 3.28 2.67 2.50
CA GLY A 15 4.08 1.47 2.70
C GLY A 15 3.51 0.25 1.99
N GLN A 16 2.18 0.12 1.98
CA GLN A 16 1.55 -0.98 1.26
C GLN A 16 1.72 -0.81 -0.26
N ALA A 17 1.63 0.41 -0.76
CA ALA A 17 1.88 0.67 -2.17
C ALA A 17 3.30 0.32 -2.55
N ALA A 18 4.28 0.69 -1.73
CA ALA A 18 5.69 0.35 -1.97
C ALA A 18 5.89 -1.17 -1.94
N THR A 19 5.24 -1.85 -1.00
CA THR A 19 5.32 -3.32 -0.91
C THR A 19 4.75 -3.96 -2.17
N LEU A 20 3.63 -3.44 -2.67
CA LEU A 20 3.01 -3.99 -3.88
C LEU A 20 3.94 -3.83 -5.08
N VAL A 21 4.54 -2.67 -5.25
CA VAL A 21 5.48 -2.43 -6.35
C VAL A 21 6.67 -3.39 -6.24
N SER A 22 7.29 -3.45 -5.07
CA SER A 22 8.46 -4.28 -4.84
C SER A 22 8.14 -5.76 -5.06
N ALA A 23 7.05 -6.25 -4.49
CA ALA A 23 6.68 -7.66 -4.62
C ALA A 23 6.34 -8.01 -6.07
N THR A 24 5.66 -7.12 -6.79
CA THR A 24 5.31 -7.35 -8.18
C THR A 24 6.56 -7.46 -9.05
N GLU A 25 7.53 -6.56 -8.82
CA GLU A 25 8.78 -6.60 -9.56
C GLU A 25 9.57 -7.86 -9.25
N ASN A 26 9.63 -8.22 -7.97
CA ASN A 26 10.42 -9.38 -7.54
C ASN A 26 9.83 -10.70 -8.01
N ILE A 27 8.50 -10.81 -8.01
CA ILE A 27 7.87 -12.06 -8.42
C ILE A 27 8.14 -12.37 -9.88
N SER A 28 8.26 -11.34 -10.72
CA SER A 28 8.53 -11.54 -12.14
C SER A 28 9.97 -11.96 -12.40
N LYS A 29 10.86 -11.77 -11.40
CA LYS A 29 12.28 -12.09 -11.54
C LYS A 29 12.67 -13.40 -10.90
N SER A 30 11.75 -14.07 -10.19
CA SER A 30 12.09 -15.25 -9.43
C SER A 30 11.52 -16.52 -10.05
N ASP A 31 12.32 -17.58 -10.05
CA ASP A 31 11.89 -18.92 -10.48
C ASP A 31 11.53 -19.80 -9.29
N HIS A 32 11.73 -19.31 -8.08
CA HIS A 32 11.55 -20.13 -6.88
C HIS A 32 10.09 -20.15 -6.45
N ALA A 33 9.48 -21.32 -6.43
CA ALA A 33 8.06 -21.45 -6.12
C ALA A 33 7.72 -20.92 -4.72
N VAL A 34 8.56 -21.23 -3.73
CA VAL A 34 8.32 -20.78 -2.35
C VAL A 34 8.40 -19.25 -2.27
N TYR A 35 9.39 -18.67 -2.95
CA TYR A 35 9.56 -17.23 -2.96
C TYR A 35 8.38 -16.55 -3.66
N LYS A 36 7.94 -17.12 -4.78
CA LYS A 36 6.78 -16.57 -5.49
C LYS A 36 5.53 -16.59 -4.64
N ALA A 37 5.30 -17.68 -3.92
CA ALA A 37 4.14 -17.79 -3.05
C ALA A 37 4.15 -16.73 -1.96
N ALA A 38 5.32 -16.45 -1.38
CA ALA A 38 5.46 -15.41 -0.37
C ALA A 38 5.16 -14.05 -0.94
N GLN A 39 5.66 -13.76 -2.16
CA GLN A 39 5.39 -12.47 -2.80
C GLN A 39 3.92 -12.32 -3.19
N GLU A 40 3.30 -13.41 -3.65
CA GLU A 40 1.88 -13.37 -3.99
C GLU A 40 1.04 -13.03 -2.76
N LYS A 41 1.40 -13.57 -1.60
CA LYS A 41 0.71 -13.25 -0.37
C LYS A 41 0.85 -11.77 -0.01
N ARG A 42 2.05 -11.22 -0.18
CA ARG A 42 2.27 -9.79 0.07
C ARG A 42 1.46 -8.93 -0.89
N ILE A 43 1.42 -9.33 -2.15
CA ILE A 43 0.63 -8.61 -3.16
C ILE A 43 -0.85 -8.64 -2.77
N ALA A 44 -1.37 -9.80 -2.38
CA ALA A 44 -2.78 -9.93 -2.00
C ALA A 44 -3.10 -9.06 -0.79
N THR A 45 -2.24 -9.05 0.23
CA THR A 45 -2.45 -8.25 1.43
C THR A 45 -2.42 -6.76 1.10
N ALA A 46 -1.41 -6.32 0.35
CA ALA A 46 -1.28 -4.91 -0.02
C ALA A 46 -2.46 -4.46 -0.88
N THR A 47 -2.88 -5.30 -1.82
CA THR A 47 -4.02 -4.99 -2.67
C THR A 47 -5.30 -4.83 -1.85
N ALA A 48 -5.52 -5.72 -0.88
CA ALA A 48 -6.70 -5.63 -0.02
C ALA A 48 -6.73 -4.33 0.78
N VAL A 49 -5.58 -3.94 1.34
CA VAL A 49 -5.48 -2.69 2.09
C VAL A 49 -5.77 -1.50 1.18
N LEU A 50 -5.15 -1.48 0.00
CA LEU A 50 -5.33 -0.38 -0.94
C LEU A 50 -6.77 -0.27 -1.42
N LYS A 51 -7.43 -1.40 -1.67
CA LYS A 51 -8.84 -1.38 -2.05
C LYS A 51 -9.72 -0.82 -0.96
N SER A 52 -9.35 -1.01 0.30
CA SER A 52 -10.15 -0.50 1.41
C SER A 52 -10.11 1.03 1.50
N VAL A 53 -9.09 1.67 0.92
CA VAL A 53 -9.02 3.14 0.90
C VAL A 53 -9.51 3.75 -0.41
N GLN A 54 -9.94 2.92 -1.35
CA GLN A 54 -10.31 3.41 -2.69
C GLN A 54 -11.48 4.39 -2.64
N SER A 55 -12.40 4.20 -1.70
CA SER A 55 -13.54 5.11 -1.57
C SER A 55 -13.10 6.51 -1.16
N LEU A 56 -11.99 6.62 -0.45
CA LEU A 56 -11.45 7.92 -0.01
C LEU A 56 -10.39 8.44 -0.97
N ALA A 57 -9.77 7.53 -1.74
CA ALA A 57 -8.69 7.87 -2.66
C ALA A 57 -8.90 7.12 -3.97
N PRO A 58 -9.72 7.65 -4.88
CA PRO A 58 -9.99 6.97 -6.15
C PRO A 58 -8.75 6.68 -6.98
N GLU A 59 -7.67 7.39 -6.71
CA GLU A 59 -6.38 7.19 -7.38
C GLU A 59 -5.83 5.77 -7.17
N VAL A 60 -6.32 5.05 -6.15
CA VAL A 60 -5.94 3.66 -5.92
C VAL A 60 -6.21 2.80 -7.15
N GLY A 61 -7.33 3.03 -7.82
CA GLY A 61 -7.68 2.24 -9.01
C GLY A 61 -6.62 2.31 -10.08
N ALA A 62 -6.13 3.52 -10.37
CA ALA A 62 -5.10 3.71 -11.39
C ALA A 62 -3.79 3.05 -10.97
N PHE A 63 -3.43 3.16 -9.69
CA PHE A 63 -2.22 2.53 -9.18
C PHE A 63 -2.30 1.01 -9.26
N LEU A 64 -3.43 0.43 -8.86
CA LEU A 64 -3.59 -1.03 -8.88
C LEU A 64 -3.57 -1.59 -10.30
N ALA A 65 -4.03 -0.80 -11.27
CA ALA A 65 -4.01 -1.23 -12.67
C ALA A 65 -2.58 -1.36 -13.19
N THR A 66 -1.68 -0.50 -12.72
CA THR A 66 -0.27 -0.52 -13.16
C THR A 66 0.62 -0.17 -11.96
N PRO A 67 0.91 -1.12 -11.08
CA PRO A 67 1.68 -0.84 -9.86
C PRO A 67 3.17 -0.75 -10.17
N THR A 68 3.64 0.45 -10.45
CA THR A 68 5.04 0.73 -10.72
C THR A 68 5.56 1.77 -9.75
N THR A 69 6.88 1.97 -9.72
CA THR A 69 7.49 3.01 -8.90
C THR A 69 6.90 4.38 -9.26
N GLU A 70 6.72 4.62 -10.56
CA GLU A 70 6.19 5.89 -11.05
C GLU A 70 4.75 6.10 -10.62
N SER A 71 3.88 5.09 -10.81
CA SER A 71 2.49 5.21 -10.39
C SER A 71 2.37 5.27 -8.87
N GLY A 72 3.30 4.62 -8.14
CA GLY A 72 3.34 4.70 -6.69
C GLY A 72 3.63 6.10 -6.19
N ARG A 73 4.55 6.80 -6.85
CA ARG A 73 4.85 8.20 -6.52
C ARG A 73 3.65 9.10 -6.78
N ALA A 74 2.98 8.90 -7.91
CA ALA A 74 1.79 9.67 -8.23
C ALA A 74 0.69 9.43 -7.21
N PHE A 75 0.52 8.18 -6.79
CA PHE A 75 -0.45 7.83 -5.77
C PHE A 75 -0.12 8.51 -4.43
N ALA A 76 1.14 8.44 -4.01
CA ALA A 76 1.57 9.06 -2.76
C ALA A 76 1.31 10.57 -2.78
N ALA A 77 1.58 11.21 -3.90
CA ALA A 77 1.33 12.64 -4.04
C ALA A 77 -0.18 12.94 -3.98
N ALA A 78 -0.98 12.07 -4.57
CA ALA A 78 -2.43 12.27 -4.61
C ALA A 78 -3.06 12.19 -3.22
N ILE A 79 -2.52 11.33 -2.34
CA ILE A 79 -3.10 11.16 -1.00
C ILE A 79 -2.45 12.06 0.06
N ALA A 80 -1.50 12.89 -0.32
CA ALA A 80 -0.70 13.67 0.64
C ALA A 80 -1.54 14.55 1.55
N GLY A 81 -2.69 15.03 1.10
CA GLY A 81 -3.55 15.86 1.92
C GLY A 81 -4.80 15.16 2.44
N LYS A 82 -4.90 13.85 2.28
CA LYS A 82 -6.10 13.12 2.62
C LYS A 82 -6.02 12.44 3.97
N ASP A 83 -7.17 12.32 4.62
CA ASP A 83 -7.29 11.57 5.88
C ASP A 83 -7.82 10.17 5.55
N LEU A 84 -6.96 9.18 5.65
CA LEU A 84 -7.31 7.80 5.34
C LEU A 84 -7.55 6.97 6.61
N SER A 85 -7.55 7.61 7.77
CA SER A 85 -7.61 6.90 9.05
C SER A 85 -8.86 6.05 9.20
N SER A 86 -10.01 6.54 8.71
CA SER A 86 -11.25 5.78 8.85
C SER A 86 -11.22 4.46 8.07
N ALA A 87 -10.47 4.41 6.99
CA ALA A 87 -10.41 3.20 6.17
C ALA A 87 -9.43 2.16 6.70
N VAL A 88 -8.39 2.59 7.42
CA VAL A 88 -7.32 1.68 7.84
C VAL A 88 -7.09 1.64 9.35
N SER A 89 -7.92 2.29 10.13
CA SER A 89 -7.71 2.38 11.58
C SER A 89 -7.60 1.00 12.23
N GLY A 90 -8.36 0.03 11.76
CA GLY A 90 -8.30 -1.33 12.30
C GLY A 90 -7.08 -2.13 11.87
N ARG A 91 -6.29 -1.60 10.94
CA ARG A 91 -5.11 -2.28 10.42
C ARG A 91 -3.81 -1.64 10.87
N LEU A 92 -3.88 -0.49 11.53
CA LEU A 92 -2.67 0.20 11.95
C LEU A 92 -1.97 -0.57 13.06
N PRO A 93 -0.64 -0.66 13.00
CA PRO A 93 0.12 -1.31 14.06
C PRO A 93 -0.02 -0.53 15.37
N THR A 94 -0.23 -1.24 16.46
CA THR A 94 -0.33 -0.60 17.77
C THR A 94 1.03 -0.16 18.29
N LYS A 95 2.09 -0.55 17.61
CA LYS A 95 3.45 -0.24 18.03
C LYS A 95 3.96 1.12 17.58
N TYR A 96 3.19 1.84 16.79
CA TYR A 96 3.58 3.15 16.31
C TYR A 96 3.35 4.20 17.39
N LYS A 97 4.13 4.15 18.42
CA LYS A 97 4.01 5.13 19.48
C LYS A 97 5.34 5.75 19.80
#